data_05d177bcf0b74adf65f590d4b3bf9a5d
#
_entry.id   05d177bcf0b74adf65f590d4b3bf9a5d
#
_cell.length_a   1.000
_cell.length_b   1.000
_cell.length_c   1.000
_cell.angle_alpha   90.00
_cell.angle_beta   90.00
_cell.angle_gamma   90.00
#
_symmetry.space_group_name_H-M   'P 1'
#
loop_
_entity.id
_entity.type
_entity.pdbx_description
1 polymer ?
#
loop_
_entity_poly.entity_id
_entity_poly.type
_entity_poly.pdbx_seq_one_letter_code
_entity_poly.pdbx_strand_id
1 'polypeptide(L)'
;MSLRHLAVTLVLLGCAGRATGQSGERARPIPPGYGSLTQNDLALRMGNEDLDIRFIPLNPKITPLLARDAFQSLRSLVETHRREIDSVAARGGVSQPGLALVSFFSQRPDVRFDPQTLTLLVRNRVFRPMGVIPLTPRFTSQQLNVREQASALYLFEEEIPVDDSFTISYGSMTSDDWDRKQPILDRERARVSARSRTEPRDTGR
;
A
#
# COMPACT_ATOMS: atom_id res chain seq x y z
N MET A 1 43.74 -11.24 72.10
CA MET A 1 44.31 -9.91 71.85
C MET A 1 43.67 -9.36 70.60
N SER A 2 42.85 -8.41 70.81
CA SER A 2 42.23 -7.34 70.06
C SER A 2 41.95 -7.52 68.58
N LEU A 3 40.69 -7.84 68.29
CA LEU A 3 40.02 -7.72 67.03
C LEU A 3 39.56 -6.26 66.79
N ARG A 4 39.98 -5.62 65.74
CA ARG A 4 39.42 -4.32 65.28
C ARG A 4 38.60 -4.50 64.02
N HIS A 5 37.30 -4.38 64.21
CA HIS A 5 36.32 -4.39 63.16
C HIS A 5 36.39 -3.05 62.38
N LEU A 6 36.62 -3.09 61.06
CA LEU A 6 36.49 -1.97 60.20
C LEU A 6 35.17 -2.13 59.43
N ALA A 7 34.17 -1.33 59.78
CA ALA A 7 32.91 -1.26 59.08
C ALA A 7 33.07 -0.34 57.86
N VAL A 8 32.95 -0.92 56.65
CA VAL A 8 32.91 -0.16 55.41
C VAL A 8 31.44 0.08 55.06
N THR A 9 31.00 1.31 55.20
CA THR A 9 29.66 1.74 54.83
C THR A 9 29.63 2.03 53.34
N LEU A 10 29.00 1.15 52.55
CA LEU A 10 28.81 1.33 51.11
C LEU A 10 27.54 2.19 50.88
N VAL A 11 27.75 3.44 50.49
CA VAL A 11 26.67 4.35 50.05
C VAL A 11 26.32 4.05 48.60
N LEU A 12 25.20 3.34 48.38
CA LEU A 12 24.62 3.15 47.06
C LEU A 12 23.82 4.43 46.68
N LEU A 13 24.43 5.31 45.83
CA LEU A 13 23.70 6.34 45.13
C LEU A 13 22.86 5.68 44.04
N GLY A 14 21.57 5.56 44.28
CA GLY A 14 20.59 5.16 43.27
C GLY A 14 20.38 6.26 42.26
N CYS A 15 20.97 6.15 41.06
CA CYS A 15 20.57 6.93 39.92
C CYS A 15 19.20 6.43 39.41
N ALA A 16 18.13 7.10 39.85
CA ALA A 16 16.80 6.96 39.27
C ALA A 16 16.84 7.51 37.83
N GLY A 17 17.26 6.69 36.86
CA GLY A 17 17.08 6.96 35.47
C GLY A 17 15.59 7.01 35.14
N ARG A 18 15.06 8.23 34.90
CA ARG A 18 13.76 8.39 34.25
C ARG A 18 13.87 7.77 32.87
N ALA A 19 13.39 6.55 32.74
CA ALA A 19 13.02 5.98 31.45
C ALA A 19 11.87 6.82 30.92
N THR A 20 12.18 7.84 30.11
CA THR A 20 11.21 8.46 29.23
C THR A 20 10.79 7.39 28.23
N GLY A 21 9.71 6.68 28.55
CA GLY A 21 9.03 5.81 27.63
C GLY A 21 8.64 6.65 26.41
N GLN A 22 9.40 6.54 25.33
CA GLN A 22 8.93 6.87 24.01
C GLN A 22 7.81 5.87 23.70
N SER A 23 6.60 6.21 24.17
CA SER A 23 5.39 5.63 23.63
C SER A 23 5.42 5.95 22.15
N GLY A 24 5.75 4.95 21.30
CA GLY A 24 5.68 5.09 19.86
C GLY A 24 4.30 5.64 19.55
N GLU A 25 4.24 6.93 19.28
CA GLU A 25 3.02 7.63 18.89
C GLU A 25 2.54 6.94 17.61
N ARG A 26 1.62 6.00 17.78
CA ARG A 26 0.98 5.33 16.64
C ARG A 26 0.46 6.43 15.76
N ALA A 27 1.07 6.59 14.58
CA ALA A 27 0.70 7.62 13.62
C ALA A 27 -0.82 7.60 13.48
N ARG A 28 -1.47 8.72 13.82
CA ARG A 28 -2.93 8.82 13.75
C ARG A 28 -3.35 8.52 12.32
N PRO A 29 -4.40 7.71 12.12
CA PRO A 29 -4.89 7.42 10.78
C PRO A 29 -5.23 8.73 10.07
N ILE A 30 -4.78 8.85 8.83
CA ILE A 30 -5.04 10.02 8.00
C ILE A 30 -6.52 10.05 7.67
N PRO A 31 -7.25 11.13 8.00
CA PRO A 31 -8.65 11.21 7.66
C PRO A 31 -8.82 11.33 6.13
N PRO A 32 -9.75 10.56 5.53
CA PRO A 32 -10.00 10.62 4.08
C PRO A 32 -10.62 11.96 3.68
N GLY A 33 -10.31 12.42 2.46
CA GLY A 33 -10.90 13.63 1.86
C GLY A 33 -10.07 14.91 2.05
N TYR A 34 -8.93 14.85 2.73
CA TYR A 34 -7.99 15.95 2.87
C TYR A 34 -6.80 15.87 1.92
N GLY A 35 -6.64 14.75 1.22
CA GLY A 35 -5.60 14.54 0.24
C GLY A 35 -5.84 15.33 -1.05
N SER A 36 -4.79 15.46 -1.85
CA SER A 36 -4.86 16.10 -3.18
C SER A 36 -4.22 15.25 -4.28
N LEU A 37 -3.68 14.10 -3.94
CA LEU A 37 -3.07 13.24 -4.93
C LEU A 37 -4.13 12.65 -5.88
N THR A 38 -3.70 12.40 -7.09
CA THR A 38 -4.47 11.65 -8.09
C THR A 38 -4.12 10.16 -8.05
N GLN A 39 -4.93 9.33 -8.70
CA GLN A 39 -4.58 7.91 -8.86
C GLN A 39 -3.25 7.72 -9.62
N ASN A 40 -2.87 8.66 -10.50
CA ASN A 40 -1.59 8.61 -11.22
C ASN A 40 -0.40 8.80 -10.31
N ASP A 41 -0.55 9.56 -9.22
CA ASP A 41 0.52 9.74 -8.24
C ASP A 41 0.82 8.45 -7.48
N LEU A 42 -0.15 7.57 -7.32
CA LEU A 42 0.03 6.23 -6.74
C LEU A 42 0.38 5.16 -7.78
N ALA A 43 0.17 5.41 -9.06
CA ALA A 43 0.31 4.39 -10.09
C ALA A 43 1.79 4.13 -10.43
N LEU A 44 2.18 2.86 -10.43
CA LEU A 44 3.36 2.37 -11.13
C LEU A 44 2.99 2.04 -12.57
N ARG A 45 3.92 2.26 -13.47
CA ARG A 45 3.72 1.96 -14.88
C ARG A 45 4.90 1.16 -15.40
N MET A 46 4.61 0.21 -16.25
CA MET A 46 5.57 -0.53 -17.04
C MET A 46 4.94 -0.87 -18.39
N GLY A 47 5.73 -0.95 -19.42
CA GLY A 47 5.20 -1.24 -20.74
C GLY A 47 6.29 -1.59 -21.73
N ASN A 48 5.85 -2.08 -22.89
CA ASN A 48 6.63 -2.31 -24.07
C ASN A 48 5.87 -1.77 -25.29
N GLU A 49 6.27 -2.18 -26.49
CA GLU A 49 5.61 -1.73 -27.74
C GLU A 49 4.16 -2.23 -27.89
N ASP A 50 3.79 -3.30 -27.19
CA ASP A 50 2.50 -3.96 -27.34
C ASP A 50 1.54 -3.62 -26.20
N LEU A 51 2.05 -3.55 -24.97
CA LEU A 51 1.24 -3.53 -23.75
C LEU A 51 1.77 -2.53 -22.72
N ASP A 52 0.90 -1.66 -22.24
CA ASP A 52 1.11 -0.84 -21.06
C ASP A 52 0.37 -1.40 -19.87
N ILE A 53 1.04 -1.47 -18.72
CA ILE A 53 0.47 -1.96 -17.46
C ILE A 53 0.55 -0.85 -16.43
N ARG A 54 -0.60 -0.59 -15.80
CA ARG A 54 -0.73 0.35 -14.69
C ARG A 54 -1.11 -0.42 -13.44
N PHE A 55 -0.34 -0.24 -12.39
CA PHE A 55 -0.51 -0.88 -11.09
C PHE A 55 -0.71 0.19 -10.02
N ILE A 56 -1.82 0.12 -9.26
CA ILE A 56 -2.14 1.04 -8.17
C ILE A 56 -2.32 0.23 -6.90
N PRO A 57 -1.43 0.35 -5.90
CA PRO A 57 -1.64 -0.30 -4.60
C PRO A 57 -2.82 0.34 -3.87
N LEU A 58 -3.75 -0.50 -3.40
CA LEU A 58 -4.94 -0.08 -2.65
C LEU A 58 -4.71 -0.25 -1.14
N ASN A 59 -3.66 0.41 -0.64
CA ASN A 59 -3.26 0.30 0.74
C ASN A 59 -3.91 1.42 1.59
N PRO A 60 -4.49 1.11 2.76
CA PRO A 60 -5.15 2.09 3.63
C PRO A 60 -4.23 3.19 4.16
N LYS A 61 -2.90 3.03 4.10
CA LYS A 61 -1.94 4.06 4.52
C LYS A 61 -1.76 5.17 3.47
N ILE A 62 -2.05 4.92 2.20
CA ILE A 62 -1.80 5.85 1.10
C ILE A 62 -3.08 6.30 0.38
N THR A 63 -4.10 5.46 0.30
CA THR A 63 -5.37 5.83 -0.35
C THR A 63 -6.02 7.08 0.24
N PRO A 64 -5.95 7.37 1.57
CA PRO A 64 -6.49 8.62 2.15
C PRO A 64 -5.75 9.89 1.70
N LEU A 65 -4.55 9.76 1.09
CA LEU A 65 -3.80 10.89 0.53
C LEU A 65 -4.37 11.37 -0.82
N LEU A 66 -5.25 10.58 -1.42
CA LEU A 66 -5.92 10.95 -2.67
C LEU A 66 -6.93 12.08 -2.47
N ALA A 67 -7.15 12.83 -3.53
CA ALA A 67 -8.28 13.76 -3.62
C ALA A 67 -9.60 13.00 -3.37
N ARG A 68 -10.58 13.70 -2.83
CA ARG A 68 -11.82 13.12 -2.32
C ARG A 68 -12.54 12.22 -3.33
N ASP A 69 -12.64 12.67 -4.57
CA ASP A 69 -13.28 11.93 -5.67
C ASP A 69 -12.52 10.66 -6.03
N ALA A 70 -11.19 10.76 -6.16
CA ALA A 70 -10.31 9.62 -6.45
C ALA A 70 -10.34 8.59 -5.30
N PHE A 71 -10.31 9.04 -4.06
CA PHE A 71 -10.45 8.18 -2.89
C PHE A 71 -11.80 7.46 -2.88
N GLN A 72 -12.91 8.21 -3.07
CA GLN A 72 -14.25 7.63 -3.08
C GLN A 72 -14.42 6.61 -4.21
N SER A 73 -13.88 6.88 -5.39
CA SER A 73 -13.91 5.96 -6.53
C SER A 73 -13.25 4.62 -6.20
N LEU A 74 -12.01 4.64 -5.66
CA LEU A 74 -11.29 3.40 -5.30
C LEU A 74 -11.95 2.68 -4.14
N ARG A 75 -12.46 3.43 -3.15
CA ARG A 75 -13.19 2.85 -2.04
C ARG A 75 -14.45 2.13 -2.50
N SER A 76 -15.29 2.77 -3.31
CA SER A 76 -16.50 2.19 -3.87
C SER A 76 -16.20 0.94 -4.70
N LEU A 77 -15.10 0.95 -5.45
CA LEU A 77 -14.64 -0.22 -6.20
C LEU A 77 -14.38 -1.42 -5.27
N VAL A 78 -13.62 -1.21 -4.21
CA VAL A 78 -13.32 -2.27 -3.23
C VAL A 78 -14.58 -2.73 -2.50
N GLU A 79 -15.46 -1.81 -2.10
CA GLU A 79 -16.72 -2.14 -1.43
C GLU A 79 -17.68 -2.93 -2.33
N THR A 80 -17.77 -2.58 -3.62
CA THR A 80 -18.59 -3.31 -4.61
C THR A 80 -18.15 -4.75 -4.75
N HIS A 81 -16.84 -5.01 -4.73
CA HIS A 81 -16.25 -6.33 -4.90
C HIS A 81 -15.91 -7.03 -3.57
N ARG A 82 -16.40 -6.49 -2.43
CA ARG A 82 -16.04 -6.96 -1.09
C ARG A 82 -16.25 -8.46 -0.91
N ARG A 83 -17.39 -8.97 -1.33
CA ARG A 83 -17.75 -10.40 -1.20
C ARG A 83 -16.79 -11.30 -1.97
N GLU A 84 -16.39 -10.88 -3.16
CA GLU A 84 -15.44 -11.62 -4.00
C GLU A 84 -14.05 -11.60 -3.37
N ILE A 85 -13.61 -10.44 -2.87
CA ILE A 85 -12.34 -10.27 -2.14
C ILE A 85 -12.31 -11.19 -0.93
N ASP A 86 -13.35 -11.14 -0.08
CA ASP A 86 -13.43 -11.96 1.13
C ASP A 86 -13.45 -13.46 0.79
N SER A 87 -14.13 -13.86 -0.30
CA SER A 87 -14.14 -15.24 -0.78
C SER A 87 -12.77 -15.74 -1.24
N VAL A 88 -12.04 -14.90 -1.98
CA VAL A 88 -10.67 -15.24 -2.43
C VAL A 88 -9.74 -15.31 -1.23
N ALA A 89 -9.79 -14.34 -0.33
CA ALA A 89 -8.98 -14.28 0.88
C ALA A 89 -9.22 -15.50 1.79
N ALA A 90 -10.47 -15.88 2.00
CA ALA A 90 -10.84 -17.07 2.80
C ALA A 90 -10.28 -18.37 2.19
N ARG A 91 -10.34 -18.54 0.86
CA ARG A 91 -9.75 -19.71 0.20
C ARG A 91 -8.23 -19.77 0.35
N GLY A 92 -7.56 -18.62 0.39
CA GLY A 92 -6.12 -18.51 0.64
C GLY A 92 -5.71 -18.53 2.13
N GLY A 93 -6.68 -18.58 3.05
CA GLY A 93 -6.40 -18.54 4.50
C GLY A 93 -5.86 -17.19 5.00
N VAL A 94 -6.13 -16.11 4.25
CA VAL A 94 -5.61 -14.76 4.53
C VAL A 94 -6.72 -13.88 5.06
N SER A 95 -6.49 -13.22 6.19
CA SER A 95 -7.48 -12.31 6.81
C SER A 95 -7.45 -10.90 6.24
N GLN A 96 -6.27 -10.43 5.81
CA GLN A 96 -6.07 -9.08 5.27
C GLN A 96 -5.17 -9.15 4.02
N PRO A 97 -5.75 -9.42 2.84
CA PRO A 97 -4.98 -9.50 1.61
C PRO A 97 -4.48 -8.11 1.19
N GLY A 98 -3.29 -8.07 0.61
CA GLY A 98 -2.83 -6.90 -0.13
C GLY A 98 -3.66 -6.74 -1.40
N LEU A 99 -4.12 -5.53 -1.69
CA LEU A 99 -4.95 -5.23 -2.85
C LEU A 99 -4.23 -4.29 -3.81
N ALA A 100 -4.39 -4.54 -5.10
CA ALA A 100 -3.99 -3.61 -6.16
C ALA A 100 -5.03 -3.55 -7.29
N LEU A 101 -5.23 -2.37 -7.84
CA LEU A 101 -5.94 -2.21 -9.11
C LEU A 101 -4.92 -2.27 -10.24
N VAL A 102 -5.09 -3.23 -11.13
CA VAL A 102 -4.21 -3.41 -12.29
C VAL A 102 -5.01 -3.21 -13.56
N SER A 103 -4.43 -2.45 -14.49
CA SER A 103 -4.99 -2.23 -15.82
C SER A 103 -3.95 -2.55 -16.88
N PHE A 104 -4.36 -3.30 -17.87
CA PHE A 104 -3.61 -3.63 -19.07
C PHE A 104 -4.21 -2.80 -20.21
N PHE A 105 -3.38 -2.11 -20.93
CA PHE A 105 -3.78 -1.30 -22.10
C PHE A 105 -2.96 -1.72 -23.30
N SER A 106 -3.64 -2.03 -24.42
CA SER A 106 -2.98 -2.43 -25.65
C SER A 106 -2.78 -1.27 -26.62
N GLN A 107 -1.59 -1.22 -27.20
CA GLN A 107 -1.24 -0.29 -28.27
C GLN A 107 -1.35 -0.93 -29.65
N ARG A 108 -1.45 -2.27 -29.71
CA ARG A 108 -1.53 -3.06 -30.94
C ARG A 108 -2.77 -3.94 -30.97
N PRO A 109 -3.19 -4.43 -32.15
CA PRO A 109 -4.28 -5.41 -32.22
C PRO A 109 -3.84 -6.78 -31.69
N ASP A 110 -4.80 -7.56 -31.22
CA ASP A 110 -4.69 -8.96 -30.83
C ASP A 110 -3.61 -9.29 -29.77
N VAL A 111 -3.32 -8.31 -28.88
CA VAL A 111 -2.36 -8.50 -27.80
C VAL A 111 -2.95 -9.40 -26.71
N ARG A 112 -2.25 -10.49 -26.40
CA ARG A 112 -2.59 -11.39 -25.30
C ARG A 112 -1.80 -11.04 -24.05
N PHE A 113 -2.44 -11.19 -22.88
CA PHE A 113 -1.80 -11.03 -21.60
C PHE A 113 -2.20 -12.16 -20.64
N ASP A 114 -1.27 -12.56 -19.79
CA ASP A 114 -1.53 -13.54 -18.72
C ASP A 114 -1.54 -12.85 -17.37
N PRO A 115 -2.71 -12.77 -16.70
CA PRO A 115 -2.82 -12.14 -15.39
C PRO A 115 -1.90 -12.70 -14.31
N GLN A 116 -1.51 -13.98 -14.41
CA GLN A 116 -0.69 -14.65 -13.41
C GLN A 116 0.80 -14.31 -13.52
N THR A 117 1.21 -13.70 -14.63
CA THR A 117 2.61 -13.30 -14.86
C THR A 117 3.02 -12.08 -14.01
N LEU A 118 2.05 -11.28 -13.52
CA LEU A 118 2.33 -10.12 -12.66
C LEU A 118 2.87 -10.58 -11.30
N THR A 119 3.99 -10.02 -10.89
CA THR A 119 4.59 -10.31 -9.57
C THR A 119 5.07 -9.03 -8.88
N LEU A 120 5.16 -9.11 -7.55
CA LEU A 120 5.80 -8.11 -6.70
C LEU A 120 7.10 -8.68 -6.14
N LEU A 121 8.17 -7.92 -6.22
CA LEU A 121 9.45 -8.23 -5.56
C LEU A 121 9.64 -7.26 -4.39
N VAL A 122 9.71 -7.81 -3.18
CA VAL A 122 9.90 -7.05 -1.95
C VAL A 122 11.02 -7.71 -1.15
N ARG A 123 12.08 -7.00 -0.82
CA ARG A 123 13.21 -7.54 -0.01
C ARG A 123 13.66 -8.94 -0.46
N ASN A 124 13.86 -9.14 -1.77
CA ASN A 124 14.23 -10.42 -2.40
C ASN A 124 13.19 -11.55 -2.29
N ARG A 125 11.95 -11.26 -1.87
CA ARG A 125 10.83 -12.21 -1.91
C ARG A 125 9.91 -11.85 -3.07
N VAL A 126 9.53 -12.87 -3.83
CA VAL A 126 8.57 -12.73 -4.95
C VAL A 126 7.18 -13.09 -4.45
N PHE A 127 6.26 -12.15 -4.57
CA PHE A 127 4.85 -12.36 -4.28
C PHE A 127 4.07 -12.48 -5.59
N ARG A 128 3.34 -13.57 -5.72
CA ARG A 128 2.40 -13.79 -6.81
C ARG A 128 0.99 -13.45 -6.35
N PRO A 129 0.09 -13.05 -7.27
CA PRO A 129 -1.30 -12.86 -6.89
C PRO A 129 -1.91 -14.21 -6.45
N MET A 130 -2.52 -14.23 -5.28
CA MET A 130 -3.30 -15.36 -4.78
C MET A 130 -4.68 -15.44 -5.44
N GLY A 131 -5.12 -14.35 -6.03
CA GLY A 131 -6.36 -14.27 -6.77
C GLY A 131 -6.49 -12.99 -7.56
N VAL A 132 -7.31 -13.04 -8.60
CA VAL A 132 -7.57 -11.92 -9.51
C VAL A 132 -9.08 -11.85 -9.74
N ILE A 133 -9.66 -10.68 -9.54
CA ILE A 133 -11.09 -10.40 -9.74
C ILE A 133 -11.22 -9.51 -10.96
N PRO A 134 -11.75 -10.02 -12.09
CA PRO A 134 -11.98 -9.23 -13.30
C PRO A 134 -12.97 -8.09 -13.05
N LEU A 135 -12.63 -6.87 -13.50
CA LEU A 135 -13.50 -5.70 -13.44
C LEU A 135 -14.13 -5.37 -14.80
N THR A 136 -13.51 -5.85 -15.86
CA THR A 136 -13.98 -5.61 -17.23
C THR A 136 -14.15 -6.93 -17.99
N PRO A 137 -15.14 -7.07 -18.88
CA PRO A 137 -15.33 -8.28 -19.68
C PRO A 137 -14.08 -8.67 -20.50
N ARG A 138 -13.30 -7.69 -20.97
CA ARG A 138 -12.06 -7.91 -21.73
C ARG A 138 -10.99 -8.62 -20.91
N PHE A 139 -11.01 -8.50 -19.60
CA PHE A 139 -10.06 -9.19 -18.74
C PHE A 139 -10.22 -10.72 -18.81
N THR A 140 -11.43 -11.20 -18.94
CA THR A 140 -11.72 -12.64 -19.02
C THR A 140 -11.25 -13.25 -20.34
N SER A 141 -11.28 -12.49 -21.45
CA SER A 141 -10.78 -12.95 -22.75
C SER A 141 -9.26 -12.99 -22.82
N GLN A 142 -8.55 -12.28 -21.94
CA GLN A 142 -7.09 -12.14 -21.92
C GLN A 142 -6.51 -11.70 -23.27
N GLN A 143 -7.31 -10.97 -24.05
CA GLN A 143 -6.94 -10.47 -25.37
C GLN A 143 -7.49 -9.05 -25.53
N LEU A 144 -6.65 -8.15 -26.04
CA LEU A 144 -6.95 -6.74 -26.23
C LEU A 144 -6.66 -6.35 -27.68
N ASN A 145 -7.56 -5.56 -28.25
CA ASN A 145 -7.34 -4.86 -29.50
C ASN A 145 -6.72 -3.47 -29.24
N VAL A 146 -6.43 -2.76 -30.34
CA VAL A 146 -5.85 -1.41 -30.27
C VAL A 146 -6.70 -0.50 -29.39
N ARG A 147 -6.04 0.16 -28.40
CA ARG A 147 -6.67 1.10 -27.46
C ARG A 147 -7.72 0.48 -26.53
N GLU A 148 -7.77 -0.84 -26.45
CA GLU A 148 -8.60 -1.51 -25.45
C GLU A 148 -7.87 -1.61 -24.12
N GLN A 149 -8.67 -1.64 -23.05
CA GLN A 149 -8.20 -1.78 -21.67
C GLN A 149 -8.92 -2.94 -21.00
N ALA A 150 -8.17 -3.73 -20.22
CA ALA A 150 -8.69 -4.68 -19.28
C ALA A 150 -8.22 -4.33 -17.86
N SER A 151 -9.11 -4.42 -16.89
CA SER A 151 -8.79 -4.09 -15.50
C SER A 151 -9.27 -5.18 -14.56
N ALA A 152 -8.52 -5.39 -13.47
CA ALA A 152 -8.86 -6.33 -12.41
C ALA A 152 -8.34 -5.86 -11.04
N LEU A 153 -8.94 -6.38 -9.98
CA LEU A 153 -8.37 -6.34 -8.63
C LEU A 153 -7.48 -7.56 -8.43
N TYR A 154 -6.25 -7.30 -8.02
CA TYR A 154 -5.26 -8.31 -7.67
C TYR A 154 -5.17 -8.43 -6.16
N LEU A 155 -5.14 -9.67 -5.67
CA LEU A 155 -5.01 -9.99 -4.25
C LEU A 155 -3.68 -10.69 -4.01
N PHE A 156 -2.97 -10.26 -2.98
CA PHE A 156 -1.72 -10.84 -2.53
C PHE A 156 -1.87 -11.36 -1.09
N GLU A 157 -1.06 -12.35 -0.72
CA GLU A 157 -1.12 -12.98 0.62
C GLU A 157 -0.80 -12.00 1.74
N GLU A 158 0.04 -11.00 1.48
CA GLU A 158 0.46 -9.99 2.45
C GLU A 158 0.07 -8.60 1.94
N GLU A 159 -0.09 -7.65 2.87
CA GLU A 159 -0.29 -6.24 2.56
C GLU A 159 0.89 -5.71 1.72
N ILE A 160 0.59 -4.96 0.66
CA ILE A 160 1.62 -4.36 -0.18
C ILE A 160 2.39 -3.34 0.66
N PRO A 161 3.72 -3.47 0.82
CA PRO A 161 4.51 -2.66 1.74
C PRO A 161 4.80 -1.27 1.15
N VAL A 162 3.81 -0.38 1.21
CA VAL A 162 3.89 0.97 0.63
C VAL A 162 4.87 1.90 1.35
N ASP A 163 5.34 1.55 2.53
CA ASP A 163 6.37 2.28 3.28
C ASP A 163 7.80 1.78 2.97
N ASP A 164 7.93 0.70 2.18
CA ASP A 164 9.19 0.11 1.75
C ASP A 164 9.33 0.16 0.23
N SER A 165 10.55 -0.05 -0.26
CA SER A 165 10.81 -0.25 -1.69
C SER A 165 10.24 -1.57 -2.18
N PHE A 166 9.58 -1.54 -3.32
CA PHE A 166 9.19 -2.74 -4.04
C PHE A 166 9.24 -2.54 -5.56
N THR A 167 9.43 -3.62 -6.26
CA THR A 167 9.44 -3.67 -7.73
C THR A 167 8.24 -4.47 -8.20
N ILE A 168 7.56 -4.00 -9.23
CA ILE A 168 6.58 -4.82 -9.95
C ILE A 168 7.22 -5.38 -11.23
N SER A 169 6.87 -6.60 -11.60
CA SER A 169 7.33 -7.19 -12.85
C SER A 169 6.22 -7.93 -13.58
N TYR A 170 6.34 -7.96 -14.90
CA TYR A 170 5.47 -8.69 -15.82
C TYR A 170 6.28 -9.17 -17.03
N GLY A 171 6.56 -10.46 -17.08
CA GLY A 171 7.49 -11.00 -18.06
C GLY A 171 8.87 -10.35 -17.93
N SER A 172 9.34 -9.71 -19.00
CA SER A 172 10.61 -8.97 -19.02
C SER A 172 10.49 -7.51 -18.59
N MET A 173 9.27 -6.99 -18.40
CA MET A 173 9.02 -5.63 -17.96
C MET A 173 9.11 -5.51 -16.44
N THR A 174 9.75 -4.46 -15.95
CA THR A 174 9.86 -4.14 -14.52
C THR A 174 9.65 -2.67 -14.27
N SER A 175 9.18 -2.32 -13.08
CA SER A 175 9.15 -0.93 -12.58
C SER A 175 9.50 -0.92 -11.09
N ASP A 176 10.51 -0.13 -10.76
CA ASP A 176 10.99 0.20 -9.42
C ASP A 176 10.66 1.66 -9.02
N ASP A 177 9.79 2.29 -9.79
CA ASP A 177 9.44 3.71 -9.63
C ASP A 177 8.77 4.04 -8.29
N TRP A 178 8.47 3.04 -7.45
CA TRP A 178 7.86 3.29 -6.15
C TRP A 178 8.72 4.18 -5.25
N ASP A 179 10.03 4.03 -5.28
CA ASP A 179 10.95 4.84 -4.49
C ASP A 179 10.88 6.33 -4.86
N ARG A 180 10.64 6.63 -6.14
CA ARG A 180 10.46 8.01 -6.61
C ARG A 180 9.16 8.64 -6.12
N LYS A 181 8.18 7.82 -5.72
CA LYS A 181 6.89 8.28 -5.21
C LYS A 181 6.91 8.55 -3.71
N GLN A 182 7.78 7.90 -2.96
CA GLN A 182 7.90 8.07 -1.51
C GLN A 182 8.00 9.54 -1.06
N PRO A 183 8.86 10.39 -1.63
CA PRO A 183 8.93 11.80 -1.23
C PRO A 183 7.63 12.59 -1.48
N ILE A 184 6.86 12.21 -2.51
CA ILE A 184 5.56 12.84 -2.82
C ILE A 184 4.53 12.43 -1.76
N LEU A 185 4.48 11.14 -1.43
CA LEU A 185 3.58 10.59 -0.42
C LEU A 185 3.87 11.17 0.97
N ASP A 186 5.14 11.29 1.35
CA ASP A 186 5.55 11.84 2.65
C ASP A 186 5.20 13.31 2.78
N ARG A 187 5.42 14.09 1.72
CA ARG A 187 5.03 15.51 1.68
C ARG A 187 3.52 15.67 1.82
N GLU A 188 2.76 14.87 1.10
CA GLU A 188 1.30 14.90 1.17
C GLU A 188 0.80 14.44 2.55
N ARG A 189 1.39 13.39 3.12
CA ARG A 189 1.08 12.92 4.47
C ARG A 189 1.30 14.01 5.52
N ALA A 190 2.42 14.72 5.45
CA ALA A 190 2.71 15.85 6.33
C ALA A 190 1.69 16.98 6.16
N ARG A 191 1.32 17.31 4.91
CA ARG A 191 0.32 18.34 4.58
C ARG A 191 -1.07 18.00 5.12
N VAL A 192 -1.54 16.77 4.89
CA VAL A 192 -2.86 16.32 5.39
C VAL A 192 -2.88 16.28 6.91
N SER A 193 -1.80 15.82 7.54
CA SER A 193 -1.69 15.80 9.00
C SER A 193 -1.70 17.20 9.62
N ALA A 194 -1.13 18.19 8.94
CA ALA A 194 -1.20 19.59 9.37
C ALA A 194 -2.63 20.16 9.27
N ARG A 195 -3.31 19.94 8.15
CA ARG A 195 -4.69 20.38 7.92
C ARG A 195 -5.68 19.78 8.92
N SER A 196 -5.60 18.48 9.16
CA SER A 196 -6.49 17.79 10.10
C SER A 196 -6.34 18.24 11.56
N ARG A 197 -5.24 18.95 11.89
CA ARG A 197 -5.04 19.56 13.20
C ARG A 197 -5.65 20.96 13.30
N THR A 198 -5.76 21.65 12.17
CA THR A 198 -6.19 23.07 12.11
C THR A 198 -7.71 23.21 12.00
N GLU A 199 -8.41 22.18 11.49
CA GLU A 199 -9.87 22.19 11.46
C GLU A 199 -10.43 21.87 12.85
N PRO A 200 -11.28 22.79 13.45
CA PRO A 200 -12.00 22.47 14.67
C PRO A 200 -12.87 21.23 14.41
N ARG A 201 -12.80 20.24 15.30
CA ARG A 201 -13.81 19.18 15.31
C ARG A 201 -15.18 19.85 15.45
N ASP A 202 -15.94 19.79 14.37
CA ASP A 202 -17.39 20.06 14.47
C ASP A 202 -17.96 18.96 15.38
N THR A 203 -17.94 19.24 16.68
CA THR A 203 -18.65 18.46 17.68
C THR A 203 -20.11 18.77 17.45
N GLY A 204 -20.74 18.06 16.49
CA GLY A 204 -22.18 18.12 16.26
C GLY A 204 -22.92 17.96 17.59
N ARG A 205 -23.63 19.01 17.92
CA ARG A 205 -24.64 19.08 18.97
C ARG A 205 -25.86 18.27 18.54
#